data_49c1e75b383f431826f3b22e21a4d5f1
#
_entry.id   49c1e75b383f431826f3b22e21a4d5f1
#
_cell.length_a   1.000
_cell.length_b   1.000
_cell.length_c   1.000
_cell.angle_alpha   90.00
_cell.angle_beta   90.00
_cell.angle_gamma   90.00
#
_symmetry.space_group_name_H-M   'P 1'
#
loop_
_entity.id
_entity.type
_entity.pdbx_description
1 polymer ?
#
loop_
_entity_poly.entity_id
_entity_poly.type
_entity_poly.pdbx_seq_one_letter_code
_entity_poly.pdbx_strand_id
1 'polypeptide(L)'
;MLTVKDLNAWYDHSHIIQGVSLHVGRGEIVSIIGRNGAGKTTTLRTIMGLVAKRRGSVEFDGGNDIQEEPTHTRFRYGLGYVPEDRRIVPGITVRENLRLGLTASPMKSEEEAVIEKIAETFPRLKERLDQIAETMSGGEQQMLAIARATASEPKMIMLDEPSEGIMPVLVDEMFELFADLKEKGTTILLVEQNVERSLGISDRAYIMDQGVIVHEAPAADLLANKEIQDRYCSV
;
A
#
# COMPACT_ATOMS: atom_id res chain seq x y z
N MET A 1 12.22 -3.48 8.68
CA MET A 1 11.04 -4.19 8.16
C MET A 1 11.21 -4.54 6.69
N LEU A 2 11.35 -3.57 5.81
CA LEU A 2 11.66 -3.74 4.39
C LEU A 2 12.94 -2.98 4.05
N THR A 3 13.85 -3.62 3.30
CA THR A 3 15.05 -2.95 2.75
C THR A 3 15.14 -3.30 1.27
N VAL A 4 15.15 -2.29 0.43
CA VAL A 4 15.28 -2.40 -1.03
C VAL A 4 16.61 -1.79 -1.43
N LYS A 5 17.42 -2.52 -2.22
CA LYS A 5 18.74 -2.06 -2.68
C LYS A 5 18.87 -2.24 -4.18
N ASP A 6 19.26 -1.16 -4.84
CA ASP A 6 19.52 -1.12 -6.28
C ASP A 6 18.43 -1.78 -7.13
N LEU A 7 17.16 -1.49 -6.80
CA LEU A 7 16.02 -2.07 -7.49
C LEU A 7 15.92 -1.48 -8.90
N ASN A 8 15.89 -2.37 -9.88
CA ASN A 8 15.75 -2.05 -11.29
C ASN A 8 14.60 -2.85 -11.87
N ALA A 9 13.78 -2.24 -12.74
CA ALA A 9 12.64 -2.92 -13.35
C ALA A 9 12.36 -2.41 -14.77
N TRP A 10 11.89 -3.32 -15.62
CA TRP A 10 11.61 -3.05 -17.03
C TRP A 10 10.25 -3.57 -17.45
N TYR A 11 9.57 -2.81 -18.27
CA TYR A 11 8.50 -3.30 -19.13
C TYR A 11 9.03 -3.38 -20.55
N ASP A 12 9.10 -4.58 -21.10
CA ASP A 12 9.74 -4.89 -22.38
C ASP A 12 11.17 -4.34 -22.46
N HIS A 13 11.40 -3.27 -23.22
CA HIS A 13 12.69 -2.60 -23.39
C HIS A 13 12.81 -1.31 -22.55
N SER A 14 11.72 -0.84 -21.96
CA SER A 14 11.70 0.42 -21.20
C SER A 14 12.18 0.19 -19.78
N HIS A 15 13.27 0.83 -19.39
CA HIS A 15 13.84 0.82 -18.04
C HIS A 15 13.09 1.83 -17.18
N ILE A 16 12.16 1.36 -16.35
CA ILE A 16 11.25 2.23 -15.59
C ILE A 16 11.82 2.55 -14.21
N ILE A 17 12.36 1.56 -13.50
CA ILE A 17 12.98 1.73 -12.18
C ILE A 17 14.48 1.57 -12.34
N GLN A 18 15.24 2.56 -11.86
CA GLN A 18 16.64 2.75 -12.18
C GLN A 18 17.48 2.88 -10.89
N GLY A 19 17.72 1.76 -10.20
CA GLY A 19 18.58 1.72 -9.02
C GLY A 19 17.90 2.28 -7.76
N VAL A 20 16.59 2.09 -7.60
CA VAL A 20 15.84 2.55 -6.43
C VAL A 20 16.31 1.80 -5.19
N SER A 21 16.69 2.58 -4.16
CA SER A 21 17.01 2.07 -2.83
C SER A 21 16.16 2.79 -1.79
N LEU A 22 15.50 2.03 -0.92
CA LEU A 22 14.68 2.57 0.15
C LEU A 22 14.61 1.58 1.33
N HIS A 23 14.18 2.07 2.46
CA HIS A 23 14.02 1.27 3.66
C HIS A 23 12.75 1.71 4.41
N VAL A 24 12.07 0.76 5.04
CA VAL A 24 10.91 1.02 5.91
C VAL A 24 11.16 0.33 7.25
N GLY A 25 11.12 1.09 8.34
CA GLY A 25 11.21 0.59 9.71
C GLY A 25 9.94 -0.17 10.13
N ARG A 26 10.00 -0.87 11.26
CA ARG A 26 8.79 -1.50 11.84
C ARG A 26 7.90 -0.42 12.48
N GLY A 27 6.59 -0.50 12.24
CA GLY A 27 5.62 0.46 12.77
C GLY A 27 5.75 1.86 12.17
N GLU A 28 6.46 2.01 11.06
CA GLU A 28 6.66 3.26 10.34
C GLU A 28 5.63 3.41 9.21
N ILE A 29 5.14 4.62 8.97
CA ILE A 29 4.53 4.99 7.69
C ILE A 29 5.59 5.72 6.87
N VAL A 30 5.94 5.14 5.73
CA VAL A 30 6.85 5.75 4.76
C VAL A 30 6.09 6.02 3.48
N SER A 31 6.19 7.24 2.97
CA SER A 31 5.56 7.59 1.68
C SER A 31 6.57 7.66 0.55
N ILE A 32 6.13 7.25 -0.63
CA ILE A 32 6.80 7.56 -1.91
C ILE A 32 5.91 8.56 -2.64
N ILE A 33 6.40 9.77 -2.79
CA ILE A 33 5.71 10.87 -3.47
C ILE A 33 6.44 11.24 -4.76
N GLY A 34 5.75 11.88 -5.68
CA GLY A 34 6.29 12.28 -6.99
C GLY A 34 5.21 12.38 -8.04
N ARG A 35 5.55 12.93 -9.19
CA ARG A 35 4.63 13.14 -10.32
C ARG A 35 4.10 11.82 -10.90
N ASN A 36 3.02 11.93 -11.68
CA ASN A 36 2.53 10.79 -12.45
C ASN A 36 3.59 10.30 -13.42
N GLY A 37 3.74 8.98 -13.52
CA GLY A 37 4.80 8.38 -14.34
C GLY A 37 6.19 8.37 -13.70
N ALA A 38 6.38 8.87 -12.48
CA ALA A 38 7.68 8.84 -11.80
C ALA A 38 8.19 7.42 -11.47
N GLY A 39 7.30 6.40 -11.50
CA GLY A 39 7.66 5.00 -11.21
C GLY A 39 7.14 4.46 -9.89
N LYS A 40 6.33 5.22 -9.15
CA LYS A 40 5.82 4.87 -7.81
C LYS A 40 5.12 3.50 -7.78
N THR A 41 4.04 3.35 -8.55
CA THR A 41 3.29 2.08 -8.72
C THR A 41 4.21 0.94 -9.18
N THR A 42 5.10 1.21 -10.14
CA THR A 42 6.05 0.20 -10.63
C THR A 42 7.00 -0.27 -9.53
N THR A 43 7.41 0.62 -8.62
CA THR A 43 8.23 0.26 -7.46
C THR A 43 7.49 -0.72 -6.55
N LEU A 44 6.23 -0.42 -6.15
CA LEU A 44 5.42 -1.33 -5.33
C LEU A 44 5.19 -2.68 -6.04
N ARG A 45 4.83 -2.65 -7.32
CA ARG A 45 4.63 -3.86 -8.13
C ARG A 45 5.90 -4.71 -8.23
N THR A 46 7.06 -4.07 -8.31
CA THR A 46 8.37 -4.76 -8.34
C THR A 46 8.67 -5.40 -6.99
N ILE A 47 8.45 -4.67 -5.89
CA ILE A 47 8.58 -5.20 -4.52
C ILE A 47 7.62 -6.38 -4.29
N MET A 48 6.42 -6.37 -4.89
CA MET A 48 5.47 -7.50 -4.85
C MET A 48 5.82 -8.67 -5.78
N GLY A 49 6.83 -8.53 -6.62
CA GLY A 49 7.18 -9.57 -7.59
C GLY A 49 6.26 -9.65 -8.81
N LEU A 50 5.48 -8.60 -9.08
CA LEU A 50 4.54 -8.52 -10.19
C LEU A 50 5.19 -8.05 -11.51
N VAL A 51 6.39 -7.49 -11.46
CA VAL A 51 7.17 -7.13 -12.64
C VAL A 51 8.14 -8.27 -12.96
N ALA A 52 8.02 -8.85 -14.16
CA ALA A 52 8.79 -10.05 -14.53
C ALA A 52 10.30 -9.75 -14.66
N LYS A 53 10.66 -8.68 -15.38
CA LYS A 53 12.06 -8.31 -15.58
C LYS A 53 12.48 -7.29 -14.52
N ARG A 54 13.17 -7.79 -13.49
CA ARG A 54 13.64 -6.99 -12.35
C ARG A 54 15.02 -7.44 -11.89
N ARG A 55 15.76 -6.55 -11.20
CA ARG A 55 17.06 -6.81 -10.56
C ARG A 55 17.18 -5.98 -9.30
N GLY A 56 18.13 -6.32 -8.43
CA GLY A 56 18.37 -5.70 -7.15
C GLY A 56 18.12 -6.69 -6.02
N SER A 57 17.93 -6.20 -4.78
CA SER A 57 17.51 -7.04 -3.67
C SER A 57 16.35 -6.45 -2.92
N VAL A 58 15.48 -7.30 -2.40
CA VAL A 58 14.33 -6.96 -1.56
C VAL A 58 14.37 -7.84 -0.32
N GLU A 59 14.87 -7.30 0.77
CA GLU A 59 14.94 -7.97 2.06
C GLU A 59 13.71 -7.61 2.90
N PHE A 60 13.00 -8.61 3.42
CA PHE A 60 11.80 -8.43 4.22
C PHE A 60 11.90 -9.14 5.57
N ASP A 61 11.41 -8.50 6.63
CA ASP A 61 11.23 -9.04 7.97
C ASP A 61 12.48 -9.68 8.58
N GLY A 62 13.60 -8.97 8.53
CA GLY A 62 14.83 -9.39 9.22
C GLY A 62 15.78 -10.23 8.38
N GLY A 63 15.79 -10.04 7.06
CA GLY A 63 16.83 -10.56 6.18
C GLY A 63 16.41 -11.69 5.26
N ASN A 64 15.12 -11.98 5.15
CA ASN A 64 14.61 -12.84 4.08
C ASN A 64 14.69 -12.10 2.75
N ASP A 65 15.60 -12.48 1.86
CA ASP A 65 15.60 -11.98 0.49
C ASP A 65 14.42 -12.60 -0.25
N ILE A 66 13.48 -11.73 -0.63
CA ILE A 66 12.26 -12.13 -1.34
C ILE A 66 12.30 -11.77 -2.83
N GLN A 67 13.45 -11.36 -3.36
CA GLN A 67 13.58 -10.87 -4.74
C GLN A 67 13.09 -11.89 -5.78
N GLU A 68 13.42 -13.16 -5.62
CA GLU A 68 13.01 -14.23 -6.53
C GLU A 68 11.72 -14.95 -6.10
N GLU A 69 11.19 -14.63 -4.92
CA GLU A 69 9.98 -15.24 -4.41
C GLU A 69 8.74 -14.82 -5.23
N PRO A 70 7.83 -15.75 -5.54
CA PRO A 70 6.58 -15.42 -6.20
C PRO A 70 5.65 -14.61 -5.27
N THR A 71 4.75 -13.82 -5.84
CA THR A 71 3.84 -12.90 -5.12
C THR A 71 3.09 -13.58 -3.98
N HIS A 72 2.57 -14.80 -4.18
CA HIS A 72 1.82 -15.51 -3.15
C HIS A 72 2.68 -15.92 -1.94
N THR A 73 3.99 -16.15 -2.13
CA THR A 73 4.93 -16.40 -1.03
C THR A 73 5.20 -15.12 -0.24
N ARG A 74 5.37 -13.98 -0.93
CA ARG A 74 5.55 -12.67 -0.28
C ARG A 74 4.36 -12.33 0.62
N PHE A 75 3.15 -12.63 0.16
CA PHE A 75 1.94 -12.49 0.96
C PHE A 75 1.98 -13.37 2.23
N ARG A 76 2.44 -14.63 2.13
CA ARG A 76 2.59 -15.53 3.29
C ARG A 76 3.64 -15.06 4.29
N TYR A 77 4.64 -14.30 3.88
CA TYR A 77 5.58 -13.65 4.79
C TYR A 77 4.97 -12.48 5.56
N GLY A 78 3.77 -12.03 5.19
CA GLY A 78 3.04 -10.94 5.81
C GLY A 78 3.18 -9.61 5.08
N LEU A 79 3.46 -9.62 3.77
CA LEU A 79 3.48 -8.43 2.93
C LEU A 79 2.15 -8.27 2.21
N GLY A 80 1.30 -7.34 2.67
CA GLY A 80 0.03 -6.99 2.04
C GLY A 80 0.21 -5.97 0.92
N TYR A 81 -0.71 -5.97 -0.06
CA TYR A 81 -0.71 -5.00 -1.15
C TYR A 81 -2.13 -4.63 -1.58
N VAL A 82 -2.41 -3.34 -1.65
CA VAL A 82 -3.65 -2.78 -2.20
C VAL A 82 -3.29 -1.99 -3.45
N PRO A 83 -3.65 -2.46 -4.64
CA PRO A 83 -3.41 -1.75 -5.89
C PRO A 83 -4.41 -0.62 -6.10
N GLU A 84 -4.07 0.35 -6.93
CA GLU A 84 -4.90 1.48 -7.35
C GLU A 84 -6.28 1.04 -7.91
N ASP A 85 -6.31 -0.05 -8.69
CA ASP A 85 -7.52 -0.59 -9.32
C ASP A 85 -8.42 -1.41 -8.36
N ARG A 86 -8.19 -1.30 -7.04
CA ARG A 86 -8.98 -1.93 -5.93
C ARG A 86 -9.05 -3.44 -5.98
N ARG A 87 -9.23 -4.04 -7.14
CA ARG A 87 -9.37 -5.48 -7.40
C ARG A 87 -10.35 -6.19 -6.47
N ILE A 88 -11.49 -5.56 -6.18
CA ILE A 88 -12.59 -6.28 -5.56
C ILE A 88 -13.05 -7.39 -6.51
N VAL A 89 -13.55 -8.49 -5.95
CA VAL A 89 -14.15 -9.55 -6.76
C VAL A 89 -15.62 -9.22 -6.96
N PRO A 90 -16.06 -8.97 -8.21
CA PRO A 90 -17.47 -8.67 -8.50
C PRO A 90 -18.34 -9.92 -8.32
N GLY A 91 -19.65 -9.72 -8.19
CA GLY A 91 -20.62 -10.82 -8.11
C GLY A 91 -20.67 -11.56 -6.79
N ILE A 92 -19.77 -11.25 -5.85
CA ILE A 92 -19.80 -11.80 -4.49
C ILE A 92 -19.99 -10.68 -3.44
N THR A 93 -20.39 -11.05 -2.24
CA THR A 93 -20.68 -10.12 -1.15
C THR A 93 -19.41 -9.49 -0.56
N VAL A 94 -19.59 -8.42 0.22
CA VAL A 94 -18.51 -7.81 1.04
C VAL A 94 -17.89 -8.87 1.96
N ARG A 95 -18.70 -9.65 2.67
CA ARG A 95 -18.25 -10.75 3.54
C ARG A 95 -17.38 -11.75 2.78
N GLU A 96 -17.82 -12.20 1.62
CA GLU A 96 -17.08 -13.16 0.79
C GLU A 96 -15.77 -12.55 0.26
N ASN A 97 -15.74 -11.26 -0.09
CA ASN A 97 -14.50 -10.57 -0.43
C ASN A 97 -13.51 -10.54 0.74
N LEU A 98 -13.97 -10.29 1.98
CA LEU A 98 -13.12 -10.33 3.17
C LEU A 98 -12.56 -11.74 3.42
N ARG A 99 -13.38 -12.78 3.23
CA ARG A 99 -12.96 -14.20 3.29
C ARG A 99 -11.78 -14.52 2.38
N LEU A 100 -11.74 -13.93 1.19
CA LEU A 100 -10.61 -14.12 0.28
C LEU A 100 -9.29 -13.64 0.88
N GLY A 101 -9.30 -12.55 1.67
CA GLY A 101 -8.14 -12.06 2.40
C GLY A 101 -7.60 -13.07 3.42
N LEU A 102 -8.45 -13.95 3.93
CA LEU A 102 -8.10 -14.99 4.92
C LEU A 102 -7.60 -16.30 4.29
N THR A 103 -7.71 -16.46 2.97
CA THR A 103 -7.43 -17.75 2.30
C THR A 103 -6.02 -18.30 2.59
N ALA A 104 -5.04 -17.43 2.74
CA ALA A 104 -3.66 -17.79 3.06
C ALA A 104 -3.25 -17.42 4.50
N SER A 105 -4.19 -16.96 5.32
CA SER A 105 -3.95 -16.58 6.71
C SER A 105 -3.93 -17.82 7.62
N PRO A 106 -3.06 -17.85 8.64
CA PRO A 106 -3.13 -18.85 9.70
C PRO A 106 -4.43 -18.75 10.52
N MET A 107 -5.12 -17.62 10.48
CA MET A 107 -6.38 -17.35 11.21
C MET A 107 -7.64 -17.82 10.46
N LYS A 108 -7.48 -18.59 9.39
CA LYS A 108 -8.62 -19.09 8.60
C LYS A 108 -9.67 -19.86 9.40
N SER A 109 -9.26 -20.51 10.49
CA SER A 109 -10.17 -21.23 11.41
C SER A 109 -11.05 -20.30 12.26
N GLU A 110 -10.70 -19.01 12.35
CA GLU A 110 -11.40 -18.00 13.16
C GLU A 110 -12.09 -16.95 12.26
N GLU A 111 -12.48 -17.34 11.07
CA GLU A 111 -12.95 -16.48 9.97
C GLU A 111 -14.03 -15.48 10.41
N GLU A 112 -15.09 -15.94 11.08
CA GLU A 112 -16.18 -15.03 11.49
C GLU A 112 -15.71 -14.01 12.54
N ALA A 113 -14.88 -14.41 13.50
CA ALA A 113 -14.34 -13.50 14.50
C ALA A 113 -13.42 -12.43 13.86
N VAL A 114 -12.64 -12.82 12.86
CA VAL A 114 -11.79 -11.86 12.11
C VAL A 114 -12.66 -10.91 11.28
N ILE A 115 -13.71 -11.39 10.63
CA ILE A 115 -14.63 -10.54 9.86
C ILE A 115 -15.34 -9.54 10.79
N GLU A 116 -15.77 -9.96 11.98
CA GLU A 116 -16.39 -9.07 12.96
C GLU A 116 -15.39 -7.99 13.42
N LYS A 117 -14.15 -8.36 13.74
CA LYS A 117 -13.06 -7.43 14.12
C LYS A 117 -12.78 -6.41 13.00
N ILE A 118 -12.73 -6.85 11.75
CA ILE A 118 -12.57 -5.98 10.59
C ILE A 118 -13.78 -5.03 10.48
N ALA A 119 -14.99 -5.56 10.62
CA ALA A 119 -16.21 -4.77 10.54
C ALA A 119 -16.27 -3.68 11.62
N GLU A 120 -15.67 -3.89 12.81
CA GLU A 120 -15.52 -2.87 13.84
C GLU A 120 -14.57 -1.75 13.40
N THR A 121 -13.49 -2.11 12.70
CA THR A 121 -12.51 -1.14 12.17
C THR A 121 -13.05 -0.39 10.95
N PHE A 122 -13.99 -0.98 10.21
CA PHE A 122 -14.59 -0.44 9.00
C PHE A 122 -16.12 -0.36 9.12
N PRO A 123 -16.71 0.61 9.87
CA PRO A 123 -18.13 0.65 10.19
C PRO A 123 -19.06 0.62 8.96
N ARG A 124 -18.64 1.29 7.86
CA ARG A 124 -19.40 1.29 6.60
C ARG A 124 -19.52 -0.10 5.96
N LEU A 125 -18.52 -0.95 6.14
CA LEU A 125 -18.54 -2.33 5.64
C LEU A 125 -19.41 -3.21 6.54
N LYS A 126 -19.44 -2.94 7.85
CA LYS A 126 -20.26 -3.67 8.82
C LYS A 126 -21.74 -3.69 8.43
N GLU A 127 -22.25 -2.55 8.01
CA GLU A 127 -23.67 -2.40 7.60
C GLU A 127 -23.99 -3.10 6.27
N ARG A 128 -22.96 -3.50 5.51
CA ARG A 128 -23.06 -3.97 4.12
C ARG A 128 -22.46 -5.34 3.87
N LEU A 129 -22.20 -6.12 4.94
CA LEU A 129 -21.50 -7.42 4.81
C LEU A 129 -22.14 -8.37 3.79
N ASP A 130 -23.48 -8.36 3.69
CA ASP A 130 -24.23 -9.23 2.80
C ASP A 130 -24.60 -8.55 1.45
N GLN A 131 -24.13 -7.30 1.23
CA GLN A 131 -24.31 -6.59 -0.04
C GLN A 131 -23.29 -7.09 -1.07
N ILE A 132 -23.71 -7.17 -2.34
CA ILE A 132 -22.83 -7.47 -3.47
C ILE A 132 -21.81 -6.32 -3.63
N ALA A 133 -20.51 -6.65 -3.58
CA ALA A 133 -19.44 -5.66 -3.46
C ALA A 133 -19.37 -4.66 -4.64
N GLU A 134 -19.69 -5.09 -5.85
CA GLU A 134 -19.68 -4.21 -7.03
C GLU A 134 -20.76 -3.12 -7.01
N THR A 135 -21.81 -3.27 -6.18
CA THR A 135 -22.88 -2.28 -6.04
C THR A 135 -22.54 -1.15 -5.07
N MET A 136 -21.40 -1.22 -4.40
CA MET A 136 -20.91 -0.21 -3.49
C MET A 136 -20.31 0.98 -4.25
N SER A 137 -20.26 2.14 -3.59
CA SER A 137 -19.54 3.31 -4.13
C SER A 137 -18.04 3.04 -4.28
N GLY A 138 -17.35 3.79 -5.15
CA GLY A 138 -15.92 3.63 -5.36
C GLY A 138 -15.09 3.73 -4.07
N GLY A 139 -15.44 4.64 -3.17
CA GLY A 139 -14.76 4.77 -1.88
C GLY A 139 -15.01 3.60 -0.93
N GLU A 140 -16.24 3.06 -0.90
CA GLU A 140 -16.55 1.86 -0.10
C GLU A 140 -15.84 0.62 -0.67
N GLN A 141 -15.71 0.51 -1.99
CA GLN A 141 -14.93 -0.54 -2.63
C GLN A 141 -13.43 -0.43 -2.28
N GLN A 142 -12.91 0.79 -2.20
CA GLN A 142 -11.52 1.02 -1.76
C GLN A 142 -11.33 0.60 -0.30
N MET A 143 -12.26 1.00 0.58
CA MET A 143 -12.25 0.54 1.98
C MET A 143 -12.32 -0.98 2.08
N LEU A 144 -13.12 -1.65 1.22
CA LEU A 144 -13.18 -3.11 1.16
C LEU A 144 -11.84 -3.71 0.70
N ALA A 145 -11.17 -3.12 -0.28
CA ALA A 145 -9.86 -3.60 -0.73
C ALA A 145 -8.81 -3.51 0.37
N ILE A 146 -8.80 -2.41 1.14
CA ILE A 146 -7.91 -2.21 2.29
C ILE A 146 -8.27 -3.22 3.40
N ALA A 147 -9.55 -3.33 3.76
CA ALA A 147 -10.04 -4.27 4.77
C ALA A 147 -9.68 -5.72 4.43
N ARG A 148 -9.82 -6.13 3.16
CA ARG A 148 -9.41 -7.44 2.68
C ARG A 148 -7.91 -7.68 2.82
N ALA A 149 -7.09 -6.67 2.53
CA ALA A 149 -5.64 -6.78 2.65
C ALA A 149 -5.18 -6.82 4.12
N THR A 150 -5.92 -6.16 5.04
CA THR A 150 -5.63 -6.19 6.49
C THR A 150 -6.19 -7.43 7.18
N ALA A 151 -7.11 -8.18 6.55
CA ALA A 151 -7.74 -9.36 7.13
C ALA A 151 -6.74 -10.46 7.55
N SER A 152 -5.63 -10.59 6.84
CA SER A 152 -4.56 -11.55 7.17
C SER A 152 -3.60 -11.06 8.27
N GLU A 153 -3.86 -9.91 8.89
CA GLU A 153 -2.97 -9.24 9.84
C GLU A 153 -1.53 -9.13 9.31
N PRO A 154 -1.32 -8.46 8.17
CA PRO A 154 -0.01 -8.38 7.56
C PRO A 154 0.96 -7.60 8.45
N LYS A 155 2.24 -7.97 8.43
CA LYS A 155 3.31 -7.24 9.12
C LYS A 155 3.56 -5.88 8.49
N MET A 156 3.29 -5.78 7.20
CA MET A 156 3.41 -4.55 6.40
C MET A 156 2.37 -4.55 5.29
N ILE A 157 1.79 -3.38 5.04
CA ILE A 157 0.87 -3.17 3.90
C ILE A 157 1.44 -2.11 2.97
N MET A 158 1.39 -2.38 1.67
CA MET A 158 1.71 -1.41 0.63
C MET A 158 0.42 -0.92 -0.01
N LEU A 159 0.26 0.40 -0.10
CA LEU A 159 -0.93 1.08 -0.60
C LEU A 159 -0.55 1.92 -1.82
N ASP A 160 -1.21 1.67 -2.94
CA ASP A 160 -0.92 2.30 -4.23
C ASP A 160 -2.05 3.25 -4.61
N GLU A 161 -1.81 4.55 -4.40
CA GLU A 161 -2.72 5.68 -4.68
C GLU A 161 -4.16 5.43 -4.15
N PRO A 162 -4.31 5.06 -2.85
CA PRO A 162 -5.59 4.63 -2.32
C PRO A 162 -6.66 5.74 -2.30
N SER A 163 -6.28 7.01 -2.38
CA SER A 163 -7.21 8.14 -2.36
C SER A 163 -7.72 8.57 -3.73
N GLU A 164 -7.19 7.98 -4.83
CA GLU A 164 -7.54 8.42 -6.17
C GLU A 164 -9.00 8.16 -6.53
N GLY A 165 -9.67 9.19 -7.04
CA GLY A 165 -11.08 9.12 -7.45
C GLY A 165 -12.06 8.91 -6.29
N ILE A 166 -11.66 9.23 -5.06
CA ILE A 166 -12.46 9.10 -3.85
C ILE A 166 -12.95 10.49 -3.38
N MET A 167 -14.17 10.54 -2.86
CA MET A 167 -14.71 11.79 -2.29
C MET A 167 -13.87 12.24 -1.07
N PRO A 168 -13.62 13.57 -0.91
CA PRO A 168 -12.74 14.10 0.13
C PRO A 168 -13.05 13.60 1.55
N VAL A 169 -14.33 13.48 1.92
CA VAL A 169 -14.72 12.98 3.24
C VAL A 169 -14.26 11.54 3.49
N LEU A 170 -14.34 10.67 2.47
CA LEU A 170 -13.87 9.28 2.60
C LEU A 170 -12.34 9.19 2.58
N VAL A 171 -11.68 10.14 1.92
CA VAL A 171 -10.22 10.22 1.97
C VAL A 171 -9.75 10.56 3.37
N ASP A 172 -10.40 11.52 4.07
CA ASP A 172 -10.07 11.85 5.45
C ASP A 172 -10.24 10.64 6.38
N GLU A 173 -11.38 9.94 6.31
CA GLU A 173 -11.62 8.69 7.05
C GLU A 173 -10.54 7.62 6.77
N MET A 174 -10.07 7.53 5.53
CA MET A 174 -9.03 6.57 5.13
C MET A 174 -7.66 6.91 5.70
N PHE A 175 -7.28 8.19 5.72
CA PHE A 175 -6.00 8.60 6.31
C PHE A 175 -5.99 8.47 7.82
N GLU A 176 -7.13 8.73 8.50
CA GLU A 176 -7.31 8.42 9.93
C GLU A 176 -7.15 6.91 10.18
N LEU A 177 -7.74 6.07 9.35
CA LEU A 177 -7.57 4.62 9.43
C LEU A 177 -6.09 4.20 9.29
N PHE A 178 -5.32 4.80 8.41
CA PHE A 178 -3.89 4.47 8.26
C PHE A 178 -3.10 4.86 9.52
N ALA A 179 -3.42 5.98 10.15
CA ALA A 179 -2.84 6.37 11.44
C ALA A 179 -3.18 5.36 12.54
N ASP A 180 -4.45 4.93 12.62
CA ASP A 180 -4.89 3.90 13.58
C ASP A 180 -4.20 2.54 13.35
N LEU A 181 -4.01 2.14 12.09
CA LEU A 181 -3.28 0.90 11.77
C LEU A 181 -1.82 0.98 12.21
N LYS A 182 -1.18 2.14 12.03
CA LYS A 182 0.18 2.40 12.54
C LYS A 182 0.23 2.29 14.06
N GLU A 183 -0.69 2.91 14.79
CA GLU A 183 -0.76 2.83 16.25
C GLU A 183 -0.91 1.39 16.75
N LYS A 184 -1.58 0.53 15.98
CA LYS A 184 -1.69 -0.91 16.22
C LYS A 184 -0.44 -1.70 15.81
N GLY A 185 0.62 -1.03 15.34
CA GLY A 185 1.91 -1.61 14.99
C GLY A 185 2.05 -2.06 13.52
N THR A 186 1.05 -1.78 12.67
CA THR A 186 1.16 -2.09 11.23
C THR A 186 2.16 -1.15 10.56
N THR A 187 3.08 -1.72 9.79
CA THR A 187 4.02 -0.95 8.95
C THR A 187 3.35 -0.61 7.62
N ILE A 188 3.51 0.60 7.13
CA ILE A 188 2.85 1.06 5.88
C ILE A 188 3.87 1.67 4.93
N LEU A 189 3.86 1.22 3.67
CA LEU A 189 4.48 1.92 2.55
C LEU A 189 3.38 2.47 1.66
N LEU A 190 3.26 3.79 1.61
CA LEU A 190 2.20 4.52 0.94
C LEU A 190 2.73 5.18 -0.33
N VAL A 191 2.11 4.94 -1.45
CA VAL A 191 2.28 5.73 -2.67
C VAL A 191 1.06 6.63 -2.83
N GLU A 192 1.29 7.93 -2.93
CA GLU A 192 0.20 8.92 -3.04
C GLU A 192 0.59 10.10 -3.93
N GLN A 193 -0.43 10.72 -4.54
CA GLN A 193 -0.31 11.99 -5.25
C GLN A 193 -0.63 13.18 -4.33
N ASN A 194 -1.49 12.99 -3.35
CA ASN A 194 -1.83 14.01 -2.37
C ASN A 194 -0.70 14.16 -1.34
N VAL A 195 0.26 15.01 -1.68
CA VAL A 195 1.51 15.21 -0.93
C VAL A 195 1.23 15.65 0.50
N GLU A 196 0.35 16.63 0.69
CA GLU A 196 0.06 17.22 2.00
C GLU A 196 -0.51 16.16 2.96
N ARG A 197 -1.53 15.41 2.53
CA ARG A 197 -2.14 14.36 3.35
C ARG A 197 -1.18 13.21 3.62
N SER A 198 -0.45 12.78 2.59
CA SER A 198 0.52 11.71 2.69
C SER A 198 1.62 12.04 3.70
N LEU A 199 2.21 13.24 3.60
CA LEU A 199 3.23 13.71 4.53
C LEU A 199 2.67 13.95 5.94
N GLY A 200 1.40 14.33 6.06
CA GLY A 200 0.75 14.59 7.35
C GLY A 200 0.67 13.37 8.28
N ILE A 201 0.67 12.15 7.74
CA ILE A 201 0.62 10.91 8.52
C ILE A 201 1.94 10.12 8.49
N SER A 202 2.89 10.49 7.63
CA SER A 202 4.14 9.76 7.43
C SER A 202 5.23 10.18 8.42
N ASP A 203 6.10 9.24 8.76
CA ASP A 203 7.32 9.53 9.52
C ASP A 203 8.42 10.09 8.61
N ARG A 204 8.56 9.49 7.42
CA ARG A 204 9.53 9.87 6.38
C ARG A 204 8.90 9.75 5.01
N ALA A 205 9.51 10.40 4.03
CA ALA A 205 9.14 10.16 2.65
C ALA A 205 10.35 10.16 1.71
N TYR A 206 10.16 9.45 0.61
CA TYR A 206 11.03 9.45 -0.55
C TYR A 206 10.37 10.23 -1.68
N ILE A 207 11.12 11.08 -2.34
CA ILE A 207 10.68 11.74 -3.57
C ILE A 207 11.23 10.95 -4.74
N MET A 208 10.35 10.53 -5.62
CA MET A 208 10.69 9.78 -6.82
C MET A 208 10.46 10.63 -8.06
N ASP A 209 11.44 10.64 -8.96
CA ASP A 209 11.35 11.28 -10.27
C ASP A 209 12.03 10.40 -11.33
N GLN A 210 11.37 10.18 -12.46
CA GLN A 210 11.89 9.41 -13.60
C GLN A 210 12.57 8.08 -13.25
N GLY A 211 11.99 7.34 -12.31
CA GLY A 211 12.46 6.01 -11.92
C GLY A 211 13.58 5.96 -10.90
N VAL A 212 13.99 7.11 -10.33
CA VAL A 212 15.02 7.20 -9.29
C VAL A 212 14.49 7.90 -8.04
N ILE A 213 15.06 7.60 -6.88
CA ILE A 213 14.87 8.39 -5.67
C ILE A 213 15.79 9.60 -5.75
N VAL A 214 15.19 10.79 -5.73
CA VAL A 214 15.94 12.07 -5.82
C VAL A 214 16.10 12.74 -4.47
N HIS A 215 15.27 12.38 -3.48
CA HIS A 215 15.36 12.95 -2.14
C HIS A 215 14.76 12.01 -1.10
N GLU A 216 15.28 12.04 0.12
CA GLU A 216 14.75 11.36 1.31
C GLU A 216 14.85 12.34 2.49
N ALA A 217 13.76 12.48 3.26
CA ALA A 217 13.77 13.28 4.49
C ALA A 217 12.62 12.87 5.43
N PRO A 218 12.66 13.30 6.70
CA PRO A 218 11.49 13.29 7.58
C PRO A 218 10.30 13.99 6.92
N ALA A 219 9.11 13.43 7.06
CA ALA A 219 7.92 13.97 6.40
C ALA A 219 7.62 15.41 6.79
N ALA A 220 7.86 15.77 8.06
CA ALA A 220 7.67 17.14 8.56
C ALA A 220 8.58 18.16 7.84
N ASP A 221 9.83 17.78 7.52
CA ASP A 221 10.77 18.64 6.81
C ASP A 221 10.33 18.85 5.35
N LEU A 222 9.83 17.80 4.70
CA LEU A 222 9.29 17.89 3.34
C LEU A 222 8.00 18.70 3.30
N LEU A 223 7.14 18.56 4.31
CA LEU A 223 5.90 19.32 4.42
C LEU A 223 6.17 20.83 4.56
N ALA A 224 7.25 21.20 5.25
CA ALA A 224 7.68 22.59 5.42
C ALA A 224 8.40 23.15 4.17
N ASN A 225 8.87 22.31 3.26
CA ASN A 225 9.68 22.72 2.10
C ASN A 225 8.88 22.80 0.81
N LYS A 226 8.21 23.95 0.59
CA LYS A 226 7.41 24.19 -0.62
C LYS A 226 8.21 24.13 -1.92
N GLU A 227 9.46 24.57 -1.91
CA GLU A 227 10.31 24.56 -3.12
C GLU A 227 10.50 23.13 -3.67
N ILE A 228 10.78 22.18 -2.78
CA ILE A 228 10.91 20.77 -3.14
C ILE A 228 9.57 20.21 -3.63
N GLN A 229 8.46 20.54 -2.95
CA GLN A 229 7.12 20.09 -3.35
C GLN A 229 6.76 20.62 -4.75
N ASP A 230 6.97 21.92 -5.00
CA ASP A 230 6.67 22.54 -6.29
C ASP A 230 7.51 21.93 -7.42
N ARG A 231 8.77 21.63 -7.14
CA ARG A 231 9.69 21.06 -8.12
C ARG A 231 9.35 19.64 -8.54
N TYR A 232 8.99 18.76 -7.59
CA TYR A 232 8.90 17.32 -7.82
C TYR A 232 7.50 16.73 -7.66
N CYS A 233 6.57 17.45 -7.03
CA CYS A 233 5.26 16.93 -6.68
C CYS A 233 4.10 17.72 -7.29
N SER A 234 4.32 18.97 -7.75
CA SER A 234 3.27 19.75 -8.40
C SER A 234 2.94 19.21 -9.79
N VAL A 235 1.65 19.20 -10.11
CA VAL A 235 1.07 18.80 -11.40
C VAL A 235 1.24 19.90 -12.42
#